data_49d0359e3dc43a97abb4a95fedb6db50
#
_entry.id   49d0359e3dc43a97abb4a95fedb6db50
#
_cell.length_a   1.000
_cell.length_b   1.000
_cell.length_c   1.000
_cell.angle_alpha   90.00
_cell.angle_beta   90.00
_cell.angle_gamma   90.00
#
_symmetry.space_group_name_H-M   'P 1'
#
loop_
_entity.id
_entity.type
_entity.pdbx_description
1 polymer ?
#
loop_
_entity_poly.entity_id
_entity_poly.type
_entity_poly.pdbx_seq_one_letter_code
_entity_poly.pdbx_strand_id
1 'polypeptide(L)'
;MIKTSIMQLLALMFLLTFSSALFGQSNNHLKRAISAMEVGLFEESLKQLNNAVKNEPKNAQIYKLKALLYEALSENENSILAWKDCIRYAKDQDIINEANIHLEYLNGF
;
A
#
# COMPACT_ATOMS: atom_id res chain seq x y z
N MET A 1 -6.81 -0.91 48.05
CA MET A 1 -6.66 0.39 47.38
C MET A 1 -5.60 0.39 46.28
N ILE A 2 -4.52 -0.35 46.38
CA ILE A 2 -3.49 -0.46 45.32
C ILE A 2 -4.02 -1.14 44.06
N LYS A 3 -4.99 -2.09 44.18
CA LYS A 3 -5.61 -2.79 43.04
C LYS A 3 -6.47 -1.89 42.11
N THR A 4 -7.10 -0.87 42.66
CA THR A 4 -7.95 0.06 41.87
C THR A 4 -7.12 1.04 41.04
N SER A 5 -5.96 1.50 41.52
CA SER A 5 -5.08 2.39 40.76
C SER A 5 -4.34 1.67 39.63
N ILE A 6 -4.01 0.39 39.80
CA ILE A 6 -3.39 -0.43 38.74
C ILE A 6 -4.40 -0.74 37.63
N MET A 7 -5.67 -1.05 37.97
CA MET A 7 -6.72 -1.25 36.99
C MET A 7 -7.06 0.03 36.21
N GLN A 8 -7.04 1.19 36.86
CA GLN A 8 -7.23 2.50 36.20
C GLN A 8 -6.08 2.81 35.25
N LEU A 9 -4.84 2.52 35.63
CA LEU A 9 -3.65 2.68 34.78
C LEU A 9 -3.69 1.76 33.56
N LEU A 10 -4.09 0.51 33.73
CA LEU A 10 -4.26 -0.45 32.63
C LEU A 10 -5.38 -0.03 31.68
N ALA A 11 -6.51 0.48 32.19
CA ALA A 11 -7.60 1.01 31.38
C ALA A 11 -7.17 2.25 30.59
N LEU A 12 -6.36 3.12 31.19
CA LEU A 12 -5.82 4.31 30.53
C LEU A 12 -4.82 3.94 29.44
N MET A 13 -3.95 2.95 29.66
CA MET A 13 -3.03 2.43 28.64
C MET A 13 -3.76 1.77 27.50
N PHE A 14 -4.86 1.05 27.76
CA PHE A 14 -5.69 0.44 26.73
C PHE A 14 -6.40 1.51 25.87
N LEU A 15 -6.88 2.57 26.47
CA LEU A 15 -7.50 3.71 25.76
C LEU A 15 -6.49 4.45 24.88
N LEU A 16 -5.23 4.61 25.33
CA LEU A 16 -4.16 5.24 24.55
C LEU A 16 -3.77 4.39 23.34
N THR A 17 -3.70 3.08 23.49
CA THR A 17 -3.39 2.19 22.36
C THR A 17 -4.53 2.13 21.34
N PHE A 18 -5.78 2.22 21.80
CA PHE A 18 -6.95 2.24 20.92
C PHE A 18 -7.05 3.55 20.13
N SER A 19 -6.72 4.70 20.74
CA SER A 19 -6.76 5.98 20.04
C SER A 19 -5.69 6.11 18.96
N SER A 20 -4.50 5.52 19.15
CA SER A 20 -3.46 5.51 18.12
C SER A 20 -3.84 4.64 16.91
N ALA A 21 -4.62 3.58 17.11
CA ALA A 21 -5.13 2.73 16.03
C ALA A 21 -6.17 3.48 15.16
N LEU A 22 -6.96 4.40 15.74
CA LEU A 22 -7.94 5.20 15.01
C LEU A 22 -7.29 6.30 14.16
N PHE A 23 -6.20 6.91 14.62
CA PHE A 23 -5.50 7.96 13.88
C PHE A 23 -4.62 7.41 12.74
N GLY A 24 -4.28 6.11 12.74
CA GLY A 24 -3.44 5.49 11.73
C GLY A 24 -4.20 4.90 10.53
N GLN A 25 -5.54 5.02 10.46
CA GLN A 25 -6.36 4.32 9.47
C GLN A 25 -6.14 4.81 8.02
N SER A 26 -5.80 6.07 7.79
CA SER A 26 -5.60 6.63 6.45
C SER A 26 -4.42 6.00 5.69
N ASN A 27 -3.36 5.57 6.40
CA ASN A 27 -2.17 4.94 5.81
C ASN A 27 -2.10 3.43 6.03
N ASN A 28 -3.11 2.84 6.67
CA ASN A 28 -3.05 1.46 7.11
C ASN A 28 -3.10 0.47 5.94
N HIS A 29 -3.87 0.76 4.90
CA HIS A 29 -3.98 -0.10 3.72
C HIS A 29 -2.67 -0.20 2.96
N LEU A 30 -1.94 0.91 2.78
CA LEU A 30 -0.65 0.91 2.11
C LEU A 30 0.39 0.11 2.91
N LYS A 31 0.47 0.30 4.21
CA LYS A 31 1.37 -0.46 5.10
C LYS A 31 1.06 -1.95 5.07
N ARG A 32 -0.22 -2.32 5.14
CA ARG A 32 -0.67 -3.72 5.06
C ARG A 32 -0.33 -4.33 3.71
N ALA A 33 -0.50 -3.56 2.63
CA ALA A 33 -0.14 -4.00 1.29
C ALA A 33 1.35 -4.34 1.18
N ILE A 34 2.21 -3.45 1.67
CA ILE A 34 3.66 -3.66 1.67
C ILE A 34 4.04 -4.89 2.49
N SER A 35 3.48 -5.03 3.69
CA SER A 35 3.73 -6.20 4.53
C SER A 35 3.29 -7.51 3.88
N ALA A 36 2.13 -7.52 3.24
CA ALA A 36 1.62 -8.69 2.51
C ALA A 36 2.53 -9.03 1.32
N MET A 37 3.00 -8.01 0.59
CA MET A 37 3.92 -8.18 -0.53
C MET A 37 5.24 -8.80 -0.10
N GLU A 38 5.81 -8.34 1.02
CA GLU A 38 7.08 -8.84 1.57
C GLU A 38 7.03 -10.32 1.93
N VAL A 39 5.87 -10.83 2.36
CA VAL A 39 5.69 -12.24 2.71
C VAL A 39 5.08 -13.08 1.57
N GLY A 40 4.94 -12.50 0.38
CA GLY A 40 4.46 -13.23 -0.81
C GLY A 40 2.93 -13.38 -0.91
N LEU A 41 2.16 -12.68 -0.09
CA LEU A 41 0.70 -12.66 -0.16
C LEU A 41 0.23 -11.61 -1.17
N PHE A 42 0.46 -11.86 -2.45
CA PHE A 42 0.29 -10.88 -3.52
C PHE A 42 -1.16 -10.48 -3.75
N GLU A 43 -2.08 -11.43 -3.68
CA GLU A 43 -3.51 -11.13 -3.85
C GLU A 43 -4.07 -10.29 -2.70
N GLU A 44 -3.67 -10.60 -1.46
CA GLU A 44 -4.03 -9.79 -0.29
C GLU A 44 -3.43 -8.39 -0.39
N SER A 45 -2.18 -8.29 -0.87
CA SER A 45 -1.54 -7.00 -1.12
C SER A 45 -2.33 -6.17 -2.13
N LEU A 46 -2.75 -6.76 -3.25
CA LEU A 46 -3.59 -6.08 -4.25
C LEU A 46 -4.91 -5.58 -3.66
N LYS A 47 -5.55 -6.38 -2.83
CA LYS A 47 -6.79 -6.00 -2.14
C LYS A 47 -6.57 -4.76 -1.26
N GLN A 48 -5.49 -4.72 -0.51
CA GLN A 48 -5.14 -3.58 0.33
C GLN A 48 -4.80 -2.35 -0.51
N LEU A 49 -4.10 -2.50 -1.63
CA LEU A 49 -3.81 -1.39 -2.55
C LEU A 49 -5.07 -0.84 -3.21
N ASN A 50 -6.01 -1.69 -3.58
CA ASN A 50 -7.30 -1.24 -4.12
C ASN A 50 -8.09 -0.42 -3.10
N ASN A 51 -7.99 -0.77 -1.82
CA ASN A 51 -8.57 0.04 -0.74
C ASN A 51 -7.80 1.36 -0.55
N ALA A 52 -6.48 1.33 -0.66
CA ALA A 52 -5.65 2.54 -0.58
C ALA A 52 -5.96 3.54 -1.71
N VAL A 53 -6.24 3.08 -2.91
CA VAL A 53 -6.63 3.94 -4.05
C VAL A 53 -7.88 4.76 -3.74
N LYS A 54 -8.83 4.20 -3.00
CA LYS A 54 -10.06 4.92 -2.62
C LYS A 54 -9.77 6.17 -1.79
N ASN A 55 -8.74 6.12 -0.96
CA ASN A 55 -8.34 7.22 -0.09
C ASN A 55 -7.35 8.17 -0.76
N GLU A 56 -6.48 7.64 -1.62
CA GLU A 56 -5.40 8.38 -2.28
C GLU A 56 -5.35 8.03 -3.78
N PRO A 57 -6.36 8.46 -4.58
CA PRO A 57 -6.47 8.05 -5.98
C PRO A 57 -5.39 8.62 -6.92
N LYS A 58 -4.60 9.58 -6.44
CA LYS A 58 -3.52 10.22 -7.21
C LYS A 58 -2.13 9.90 -6.67
N ASN A 59 -2.01 8.88 -5.82
CA ASN A 59 -0.73 8.46 -5.27
C ASN A 59 -0.02 7.49 -6.22
N ALA A 60 1.00 7.96 -6.93
CA ALA A 60 1.76 7.17 -7.90
C ALA A 60 2.40 5.92 -7.28
N GLN A 61 2.81 5.98 -6.02
CA GLN A 61 3.38 4.84 -5.29
C GLN A 61 2.43 3.64 -5.26
N ILE A 62 1.13 3.90 -5.06
CA ILE A 62 0.11 2.83 -5.02
C ILE A 62 0.05 2.11 -6.37
N TYR A 63 0.02 2.85 -7.47
CA TYR A 63 -0.03 2.27 -8.81
C TYR A 63 1.26 1.54 -9.17
N LYS A 64 2.42 2.05 -8.74
CA LYS A 64 3.70 1.34 -8.88
C LYS A 64 3.66 -0.02 -8.17
N LEU A 65 3.22 -0.08 -6.94
CA LEU A 65 3.11 -1.34 -6.19
C LEU A 65 2.12 -2.31 -6.83
N LYS A 66 0.99 -1.80 -7.31
CA LYS A 66 0.03 -2.61 -8.08
C LYS A 66 0.67 -3.20 -9.34
N ALA A 67 1.40 -2.39 -10.09
CA ALA A 67 2.06 -2.83 -11.31
C ALA A 67 3.07 -3.96 -11.03
N LEU A 68 3.90 -3.80 -10.00
CA LEU A 68 4.87 -4.82 -9.58
C LEU A 68 4.19 -6.12 -9.14
N LEU A 69 3.06 -6.03 -8.43
CA LEU A 69 2.29 -7.20 -8.02
C LEU A 69 1.69 -7.93 -9.22
N TYR A 70 1.14 -7.21 -10.19
CA TYR A 70 0.63 -7.81 -11.42
C TYR A 70 1.74 -8.49 -12.22
N GLU A 71 2.95 -7.92 -12.26
CA GLU A 71 4.11 -8.61 -12.87
C GLU A 71 4.41 -9.92 -12.13
N ALA A 72 4.45 -9.89 -10.80
CA ALA A 72 4.69 -11.09 -9.98
C ALA A 72 3.64 -12.17 -10.20
N LEU A 73 2.39 -11.79 -10.51
CA LEU A 73 1.29 -12.69 -10.83
C LEU A 73 1.21 -13.05 -12.32
N SER A 74 2.14 -12.58 -13.14
CA SER A 74 2.14 -12.76 -14.60
C SER A 74 0.90 -12.17 -15.30
N GLU A 75 0.29 -11.18 -14.70
CA GLU A 75 -0.84 -10.44 -15.26
C GLU A 75 -0.35 -9.19 -16.02
N ASN A 76 0.29 -9.41 -17.17
CA ASN A 76 1.01 -8.36 -17.90
C ASN A 76 0.12 -7.20 -18.34
N GLU A 77 -1.10 -7.46 -18.80
CA GLU A 77 -2.02 -6.40 -19.23
C GLU A 77 -2.40 -5.47 -18.09
N ASN A 78 -2.72 -6.04 -16.93
CA ASN A 78 -3.04 -5.27 -15.73
C ASN A 78 -1.82 -4.49 -15.23
N SER A 79 -0.63 -5.07 -15.34
CA SER A 79 0.62 -4.40 -14.99
C SER A 79 0.85 -3.17 -15.88
N ILE A 80 0.66 -3.30 -17.18
CA ILE A 80 0.81 -2.19 -18.14
C ILE A 80 -0.13 -1.04 -17.78
N LEU A 81 -1.40 -1.35 -17.49
CA LEU A 81 -2.37 -0.32 -17.07
C LEU A 81 -1.94 0.37 -15.78
N ALA A 82 -1.47 -0.38 -14.81
CA ALA A 82 -1.02 0.17 -13.53
C ALA A 82 0.24 1.04 -13.69
N TRP A 83 1.20 0.64 -14.53
CA TRP A 83 2.36 1.48 -14.84
C TRP A 83 1.96 2.78 -15.54
N LYS A 84 1.00 2.74 -16.45
CA LYS A 84 0.47 3.96 -17.11
C LYS A 84 -0.18 4.90 -16.09
N ASP A 85 -0.94 4.37 -15.14
CA ASP A 85 -1.51 5.18 -14.05
C ASP A 85 -0.42 5.75 -13.14
N CYS A 86 0.61 4.98 -12.87
CA CYS A 86 1.78 5.44 -12.11
C CYS A 86 2.40 6.67 -12.79
N ILE A 87 2.67 6.63 -14.08
CA ILE A 87 3.22 7.76 -14.85
C ILE A 87 2.28 8.96 -14.80
N ARG A 88 0.98 8.73 -14.92
CA ARG A 88 -0.03 9.81 -14.90
C ARG A 88 0.05 10.66 -13.64
N TYR A 89 0.32 10.04 -12.49
CA TYR A 89 0.31 10.71 -11.19
C TYR A 89 1.71 10.97 -10.61
N ALA A 90 2.76 10.42 -11.21
CA ALA A 90 4.12 10.59 -10.74
C ALA A 90 4.58 12.03 -10.88
N LYS A 91 5.20 12.55 -9.81
CA LYS A 91 5.86 13.88 -9.79
C LYS A 91 7.37 13.77 -9.84
N ASP A 92 7.89 12.57 -9.59
CA ASP A 92 9.32 12.26 -9.57
C ASP A 92 9.73 11.62 -10.88
N GLN A 93 10.77 12.19 -11.53
CA GLN A 93 11.28 11.68 -12.79
C GLN A 93 11.85 10.27 -12.67
N ASP A 94 12.40 9.89 -11.52
CA ASP A 94 12.92 8.54 -11.30
C ASP A 94 11.83 7.49 -11.36
N ILE A 95 10.66 7.78 -10.81
CA ILE A 95 9.49 6.89 -10.88
C ILE A 95 9.02 6.76 -12.33
N ILE A 96 8.99 7.87 -13.07
CA ILE A 96 8.60 7.87 -14.50
C ILE A 96 9.58 7.02 -15.32
N ASN A 97 10.86 7.17 -15.09
CA ASN A 97 11.90 6.40 -15.77
C ASN A 97 11.78 4.89 -15.47
N GLU A 98 11.57 4.54 -14.20
CA GLU A 98 11.35 3.15 -13.79
C GLU A 98 10.11 2.57 -14.49
N ALA A 99 9.01 3.29 -14.48
CA ALA A 99 7.78 2.85 -15.13
C ALA A 99 7.96 2.63 -16.63
N ASN A 100 8.70 3.51 -17.31
CA ASN A 100 8.99 3.35 -18.73
C ASN A 100 9.84 2.11 -19.03
N ILE A 101 10.82 1.81 -18.20
CA ILE A 101 11.64 0.60 -18.32
C ILE A 101 10.75 -0.66 -18.25
N HIS A 102 9.86 -0.71 -17.27
CA HIS A 102 8.94 -1.84 -17.14
C HIS A 102 7.97 -1.94 -18.31
N LEU A 103 7.44 -0.82 -18.77
CA LEU A 103 6.54 -0.80 -19.94
C LEU A 103 7.22 -1.29 -21.21
N GLU A 104 8.45 -0.90 -21.46
CA GLU A 104 9.24 -1.42 -22.58
C GLU A 104 9.40 -2.93 -22.50
N TYR A 105 9.77 -3.44 -21.34
CA TYR A 105 9.90 -4.87 -21.10
C TYR A 105 8.58 -5.63 -21.31
N LEU A 106 7.48 -5.12 -20.76
CA LEU A 106 6.15 -5.75 -20.83
C LEU A 106 5.57 -5.74 -22.24
N ASN A 107 5.88 -4.73 -23.04
CA ASN A 107 5.41 -4.64 -24.43
C ASN A 107 6.21 -5.51 -25.43
N GLY A 108 7.24 -6.21 -24.96
CA GLY A 108 7.91 -7.27 -25.74
C GLY A 108 8.67 -6.77 -26.96
N PHE A 109 9.48 -5.76 -26.77
CA PHE A 109 10.32 -5.26 -27.87
C PHE A 109 11.49 -6.13 -28.21
#